data_cf85bec4e8dfb3cee8c4882541ffdabb
#
_entry.id   cf85bec4e8dfb3cee8c4882541ffdabb
#
_cell.length_a   1.000
_cell.length_b   1.000
_cell.length_c   1.000
_cell.angle_alpha   90.00
_cell.angle_beta   90.00
_cell.angle_gamma   90.00
#
_symmetry.space_group_name_H-M   'P 1'
#
loop_
_entity.id
_entity.type
_entity.pdbx_description
1 polymer ?
#
loop_
_entity_poly.entity_id
_entity_poly.type
_entity_poly.pdbx_seq_one_letter_code
_entity_poly.pdbx_strand_id
1 'polypeptide(L)'
;MRWTAGYRLMLTAPVNKIIPFSNVDGPGNRTSIFFQGCPFNCLFCHNPETIHLCRSCGACVASCPAHALSRDDTGVVHWDSSKCVQCDTCIKTCPHDASPKVRQMTVEEVLREVKRSAPYIQGITTSGGECTLQNEFLIELFTRVRAMGKTCLIDSNGSFDFEADPRVLAVCEGVMLDVKAVEPGWSDQLISHPRDTVLKNLDCLLRVGKLYEVRTILFPGRDRENEETVRYVAAHIQDGCFYKLIRYRPFGVRERYQKLLGEDETDVKYAEGFAELARELGAKKAYIV
;
A
#
# COMPACT_ATOMS: atom_id res chain seq x y z
N MET A 1 -5.37 10.54 -47.87
CA MET A 1 -5.58 9.96 -46.53
C MET A 1 -4.25 9.94 -45.82
N ARG A 2 -4.03 10.84 -44.86
CA ARG A 2 -2.82 10.85 -44.03
C ARG A 2 -3.17 10.13 -42.72
N TRP A 3 -2.56 8.98 -42.47
CA TRP A 3 -2.60 8.31 -41.20
C TRP A 3 -1.69 9.08 -40.23
N THR A 4 -2.25 9.88 -39.36
CA THR A 4 -1.54 10.38 -38.18
C THR A 4 -1.47 9.23 -37.18
N ALA A 5 -0.33 8.55 -37.15
CA ALA A 5 0.00 7.64 -36.04
C ALA A 5 0.07 8.50 -34.76
N GLY A 6 -0.99 8.48 -33.99
CA GLY A 6 -1.02 9.11 -32.67
C GLY A 6 0.06 8.45 -31.81
N TYR A 7 1.09 9.20 -31.43
CA TYR A 7 2.00 8.83 -30.36
C TYR A 7 1.17 8.70 -29.09
N ARG A 8 0.74 7.49 -28.77
CA ARG A 8 0.18 7.19 -27.46
C ARG A 8 1.34 7.33 -26.49
N LEU A 9 1.37 8.40 -25.70
CA LEU A 9 2.33 8.54 -24.60
C LEU A 9 2.30 7.25 -23.78
N MET A 10 3.42 6.54 -23.71
CA MET A 10 3.50 5.32 -22.94
C MET A 10 3.35 5.69 -21.46
N LEU A 11 2.29 5.19 -20.83
CA LEU A 11 2.09 5.36 -19.40
C LEU A 11 3.22 4.66 -18.63
N THR A 12 3.87 5.39 -17.76
CA THR A 12 4.89 4.87 -16.84
C THR A 12 4.50 5.14 -15.40
N ALA A 13 4.95 4.29 -14.50
CA ALA A 13 4.77 4.47 -13.06
C ALA A 13 6.06 4.15 -12.29
N PRO A 14 6.29 4.83 -11.16
CA PRO A 14 7.44 4.56 -10.30
C PRO A 14 7.19 3.27 -9.50
N VAL A 15 7.77 2.16 -9.93
CA VAL A 15 7.69 0.86 -9.27
C VAL A 15 8.87 0.68 -8.32
N ASN A 16 8.57 0.52 -7.03
CA ASN A 16 9.55 0.25 -5.99
C ASN A 16 9.98 -1.23 -6.01
N LYS A 17 8.99 -2.13 -5.99
CA LYS A 17 9.22 -3.57 -5.89
C LYS A 17 8.10 -4.36 -6.56
N ILE A 18 8.46 -5.51 -7.12
CA ILE A 18 7.51 -6.55 -7.55
C ILE A 18 7.87 -7.83 -6.81
N ILE A 19 6.91 -8.39 -6.09
CA ILE A 19 7.01 -9.70 -5.43
C ILE A 19 6.25 -10.69 -6.30
N PRO A 20 6.93 -11.63 -6.96
CA PRO A 20 6.28 -12.56 -7.91
C PRO A 20 5.20 -13.42 -7.26
N PHE A 21 5.40 -13.81 -6.00
CA PHE A 21 4.52 -14.71 -5.26
C PHE A 21 4.31 -14.19 -3.85
N SER A 22 3.07 -13.86 -3.52
CA SER A 22 2.64 -13.45 -2.18
C SER A 22 1.28 -14.08 -1.87
N ASN A 23 1.14 -14.62 -0.67
CA ASN A 23 -0.10 -15.16 -0.12
C ASN A 23 -0.62 -14.33 1.08
N VAL A 24 -0.05 -13.16 1.31
CA VAL A 24 -0.44 -12.23 2.39
C VAL A 24 -1.08 -10.94 1.89
N ASP A 25 -0.95 -10.67 0.58
CA ASP A 25 -1.44 -9.45 -0.06
C ASP A 25 -2.80 -9.68 -0.78
N GLY A 26 -3.71 -10.37 -0.11
CA GLY A 26 -5.03 -10.71 -0.63
C GLY A 26 -5.23 -12.23 -0.77
N PRO A 27 -6.38 -12.68 -1.31
CA PRO A 27 -6.72 -14.10 -1.39
C PRO A 27 -5.87 -14.85 -2.39
N GLY A 28 -5.43 -16.03 -2.00
CA GLY A 28 -4.65 -16.93 -2.83
C GLY A 28 -3.22 -16.44 -3.08
N ASN A 29 -2.56 -17.02 -4.06
CA ASN A 29 -1.22 -16.60 -4.46
C ASN A 29 -1.30 -15.47 -5.50
N ARG A 30 -0.60 -14.36 -5.26
CA ARG A 30 -0.69 -13.13 -6.07
C ARG A 30 0.69 -12.57 -6.39
N THR A 31 0.82 -11.87 -7.51
CA THR A 31 1.96 -10.98 -7.71
C THR A 31 1.64 -9.64 -7.07
N SER A 32 2.46 -9.19 -6.13
CA SER A 32 2.30 -7.90 -5.46
C SER A 32 3.21 -6.85 -6.08
N ILE A 33 2.63 -5.72 -6.50
CA ILE A 33 3.32 -4.61 -7.16
C ILE A 33 3.27 -3.40 -6.23
N PHE A 34 4.43 -2.95 -5.77
CA PHE A 34 4.57 -1.83 -4.85
C PHE A 34 5.02 -0.59 -5.61
N PHE A 35 4.19 0.45 -5.58
CA PHE A 35 4.50 1.73 -6.19
C PHE A 35 5.17 2.68 -5.19
N GLN A 36 5.90 3.65 -5.73
CA GLN A 36 6.53 4.72 -4.96
C GLN A 36 5.65 5.96 -4.93
N GLY A 37 5.67 6.63 -3.78
CA GLY A 37 4.88 7.83 -3.51
C GLY A 37 3.67 7.53 -2.61
N CYS A 38 3.48 8.34 -1.57
CA CYS A 38 2.34 8.26 -0.66
C CYS A 38 1.98 9.67 -0.18
N PRO A 39 0.69 10.05 -0.18
CA PRO A 39 0.27 11.33 0.38
C PRO A 39 0.22 11.30 1.91
N PHE A 40 0.19 10.09 2.52
CA PHE A 40 0.24 9.92 3.96
C PHE A 40 1.69 9.84 4.46
N ASN A 41 1.90 10.28 5.69
CA ASN A 41 3.16 10.11 6.40
C ASN A 41 2.92 9.37 7.73
N CYS A 42 2.32 8.19 7.64
CA CYS A 42 1.93 7.41 8.82
C CYS A 42 3.11 7.18 9.76
N LEU A 43 2.90 7.43 11.05
CA LEU A 43 3.93 7.24 12.08
C LEU A 43 4.40 5.78 12.15
N PHE A 44 3.47 4.84 11.96
CA PHE A 44 3.69 3.39 12.03
C PHE A 44 4.02 2.72 10.68
N CYS A 45 4.34 3.50 9.65
CA CYS A 45 4.59 2.94 8.32
C CYS A 45 5.73 1.90 8.38
N HIS A 46 5.46 0.68 7.88
CA HIS A 46 6.45 -0.40 7.80
C HIS A 46 7.35 -0.31 6.57
N ASN A 47 6.94 0.51 5.57
CA ASN A 47 7.70 0.73 4.33
C ASN A 47 7.91 2.24 4.11
N PRO A 48 8.52 2.96 5.07
CA PRO A 48 8.64 4.42 4.99
C PRO A 48 9.43 4.89 3.76
N GLU A 49 10.30 4.04 3.22
CA GLU A 49 11.04 4.31 1.99
C GLU A 49 10.18 4.44 0.75
N THR A 50 8.89 4.05 0.83
CA THR A 50 7.94 4.19 -0.28
C THR A 50 7.19 5.53 -0.26
N ILE A 51 7.33 6.34 0.81
CA ILE A 51 6.56 7.58 0.99
C ILE A 51 7.00 8.64 -0.01
N HIS A 52 8.29 8.93 -0.08
CA HIS A 52 8.81 10.04 -0.88
C HIS A 52 9.61 9.56 -2.10
N LEU A 53 9.59 10.36 -3.17
CA LEU A 53 10.49 10.16 -4.30
C LEU A 53 11.93 10.52 -3.91
N CYS A 54 12.90 9.81 -4.49
CA CYS A 54 14.31 10.12 -4.30
C CYS A 54 14.62 11.55 -4.79
N ARG A 55 15.29 12.34 -3.94
CA ARG A 55 15.69 13.73 -4.23
C ARG A 55 17.11 13.82 -4.79
N SER A 56 17.74 12.69 -5.08
CA SER A 56 19.12 12.60 -5.59
C SER A 56 20.15 13.36 -4.74
N CYS A 57 19.96 13.46 -3.42
CA CYS A 57 20.89 14.16 -2.52
C CYS A 57 22.25 13.49 -2.42
N GLY A 58 22.39 12.21 -2.80
CA GLY A 58 23.64 11.47 -2.83
C GLY A 58 24.08 10.87 -1.50
N ALA A 59 23.36 11.11 -0.37
CA ALA A 59 23.76 10.63 0.96
C ALA A 59 23.98 9.10 1.02
N CYS A 60 23.25 8.33 0.23
CA CYS A 60 23.33 6.88 0.19
C CYS A 60 24.43 6.33 -0.75
N VAL A 61 25.01 7.15 -1.62
CA VAL A 61 25.99 6.68 -2.63
C VAL A 61 27.24 6.14 -1.96
N ALA A 62 27.85 6.93 -1.04
CA ALA A 62 29.06 6.53 -0.33
C ALA A 62 28.84 5.36 0.63
N SER A 63 27.61 5.16 1.12
CA SER A 63 27.28 4.08 2.06
C SER A 63 26.93 2.75 1.39
N CYS A 64 26.87 2.70 0.05
CA CYS A 64 26.52 1.47 -0.66
C CYS A 64 27.70 0.48 -0.69
N PRO A 65 27.64 -0.66 0.04
CA PRO A 65 28.78 -1.59 0.13
C PRO A 65 29.10 -2.30 -1.19
N ALA A 66 28.10 -2.39 -2.08
CA ALA A 66 28.25 -3.03 -3.40
C ALA A 66 28.51 -2.02 -4.54
N HIS A 67 28.67 -0.74 -4.21
CA HIS A 67 28.85 0.33 -5.21
C HIS A 67 27.77 0.29 -6.33
N ALA A 68 26.55 -0.11 -5.96
CA ALA A 68 25.42 -0.18 -6.87
C ALA A 68 24.72 1.18 -7.06
N LEU A 69 25.19 2.23 -6.40
CA LEU A 69 24.68 3.60 -6.53
C LEU A 69 25.80 4.50 -7.05
N SER A 70 25.45 5.36 -7.99
CA SER A 70 26.34 6.40 -8.52
C SER A 70 25.54 7.72 -8.62
N ARG A 71 26.27 8.82 -8.70
CA ARG A 71 25.69 10.13 -8.99
C ARG A 71 26.34 10.68 -10.24
N ASP A 72 25.56 11.11 -11.21
CA ASP A 72 26.07 11.68 -12.45
C ASP A 72 26.41 13.18 -12.32
N ASP A 73 26.96 13.75 -13.37
CA ASP A 73 27.38 15.17 -13.44
C ASP A 73 26.20 16.13 -13.32
N THR A 74 24.96 15.68 -13.58
CA THR A 74 23.75 16.45 -13.37
C THR A 74 23.23 16.37 -11.94
N GLY A 75 23.85 15.53 -11.12
CA GLY A 75 23.51 15.34 -9.72
C GLY A 75 22.44 14.28 -9.49
N VAL A 76 22.01 13.52 -10.50
CA VAL A 76 21.01 12.46 -10.38
C VAL A 76 21.67 11.18 -9.83
N VAL A 77 20.99 10.56 -8.86
CA VAL A 77 21.41 9.25 -8.32
C VAL A 77 20.83 8.14 -9.17
N HIS A 78 21.72 7.27 -9.65
CA HIS A 78 21.39 6.08 -10.43
C HIS A 78 21.61 4.81 -9.62
N TRP A 79 20.75 3.83 -9.83
CA TRP A 79 20.83 2.51 -9.21
C TRP A 79 21.06 1.43 -10.26
N ASP A 80 22.15 0.69 -10.08
CA ASP A 80 22.48 -0.50 -10.87
C ASP A 80 21.99 -1.75 -10.14
N SER A 81 20.87 -2.29 -10.60
CA SER A 81 20.26 -3.49 -10.01
C SER A 81 21.12 -4.74 -10.13
N SER A 82 22.04 -4.80 -11.11
CA SER A 82 22.92 -5.95 -11.34
C SER A 82 24.01 -6.07 -10.27
N LYS A 83 24.41 -4.94 -9.66
CA LYS A 83 25.39 -4.87 -8.58
C LYS A 83 24.75 -4.95 -7.20
N CYS A 84 23.45 -4.71 -7.10
CA CYS A 84 22.77 -4.54 -5.82
C CYS A 84 22.62 -5.87 -5.05
N VAL A 85 23.14 -5.91 -3.83
CA VAL A 85 23.04 -7.08 -2.92
C VAL A 85 21.84 -7.03 -1.98
N GLN A 86 20.90 -6.11 -2.19
CA GLN A 86 19.64 -5.95 -1.43
C GLN A 86 19.84 -5.77 0.10
N CYS A 87 20.92 -5.12 0.52
CA CYS A 87 21.23 -4.91 1.95
C CYS A 87 20.44 -3.77 2.62
N ASP A 88 19.71 -2.97 1.86
CA ASP A 88 18.90 -1.82 2.27
C ASP A 88 19.63 -0.70 3.01
N THR A 89 20.98 -0.69 2.99
CA THR A 89 21.78 0.38 3.59
C THR A 89 21.39 1.76 3.05
N CYS A 90 21.12 1.86 1.74
CA CYS A 90 20.67 3.10 1.10
C CYS A 90 19.34 3.62 1.65
N ILE A 91 18.41 2.73 2.04
CA ILE A 91 17.14 3.08 2.66
C ILE A 91 17.37 3.58 4.08
N LYS A 92 18.16 2.84 4.88
CA LYS A 92 18.48 3.21 6.27
C LYS A 92 19.25 4.53 6.38
N THR A 93 20.10 4.83 5.39
CA THR A 93 20.89 6.07 5.36
C THR A 93 20.10 7.26 4.82
N CYS A 94 18.94 7.04 4.17
CA CYS A 94 18.20 8.10 3.51
C CYS A 94 17.55 9.07 4.52
N PRO A 95 17.89 10.38 4.51
CA PRO A 95 17.28 11.33 5.43
C PRO A 95 15.85 11.76 5.00
N HIS A 96 15.36 11.25 3.86
CA HIS A 96 14.12 11.69 3.23
C HIS A 96 13.05 10.59 3.17
N ASP A 97 13.23 9.45 3.87
CA ASP A 97 12.32 8.30 3.80
C ASP A 97 11.97 7.94 2.33
N ALA A 98 13.02 7.76 1.50
CA ALA A 98 12.89 7.47 0.07
C ALA A 98 13.81 6.33 -0.36
N SER A 99 13.44 5.64 -1.42
CA SER A 99 14.29 4.61 -2.04
C SER A 99 14.93 5.12 -3.33
N PRO A 100 16.24 4.92 -3.54
CA PRO A 100 16.87 5.15 -4.84
C PRO A 100 16.62 3.98 -5.81
N LYS A 101 16.04 2.86 -5.34
CA LYS A 101 15.86 1.61 -6.12
C LYS A 101 14.56 1.58 -6.94
N VAL A 102 13.98 2.75 -7.21
CA VAL A 102 12.72 2.89 -7.97
C VAL A 102 13.00 2.79 -9.46
N ARG A 103 12.15 2.04 -10.17
CA ARG A 103 12.19 1.96 -11.64
C ARG A 103 10.96 2.63 -12.24
N GLN A 104 11.15 3.53 -13.19
CA GLN A 104 10.06 3.98 -14.05
C GLN A 104 9.74 2.86 -15.02
N MET A 105 8.59 2.21 -14.83
CA MET A 105 8.18 1.06 -15.65
C MET A 105 6.92 1.37 -16.44
N THR A 106 6.92 0.95 -17.69
CA THR A 106 5.72 0.93 -18.54
C THR A 106 4.79 -0.21 -18.13
N VAL A 107 3.51 -0.12 -18.49
CA VAL A 107 2.54 -1.22 -18.29
C VAL A 107 3.05 -2.52 -18.93
N GLU A 108 3.69 -2.45 -20.11
CA GLU A 108 4.24 -3.63 -20.79
C GLU A 108 5.36 -4.30 -20.00
N GLU A 109 6.23 -3.52 -19.37
CA GLU A 109 7.32 -4.05 -18.54
C GLU A 109 6.77 -4.73 -17.28
N VAL A 110 5.79 -4.11 -16.62
CA VAL A 110 5.12 -4.74 -15.45
C VAL A 110 4.40 -6.02 -15.88
N LEU A 111 3.67 -6.01 -16.99
CA LEU A 111 3.00 -7.21 -17.51
C LEU A 111 3.97 -8.34 -17.85
N ARG A 112 5.18 -8.03 -18.29
CA ARG A 112 6.21 -9.03 -18.57
C ARG A 112 6.61 -9.77 -17.28
N GLU A 113 6.73 -9.05 -16.17
CA GLU A 113 6.99 -9.67 -14.86
C GLU A 113 5.79 -10.51 -14.40
N VAL A 114 4.56 -9.99 -14.52
CA VAL A 114 3.34 -10.72 -14.16
C VAL A 114 3.18 -12.01 -15.00
N LYS A 115 3.47 -11.96 -16.30
CA LYS A 115 3.39 -13.13 -17.18
C LYS A 115 4.31 -14.28 -16.76
N ARG A 116 5.48 -13.98 -16.18
CA ARG A 116 6.40 -15.00 -15.64
C ARG A 116 5.78 -15.78 -14.48
N SER A 117 4.96 -15.12 -13.67
CA SER A 117 4.29 -15.72 -12.52
C SER A 117 2.90 -16.26 -12.86
N ALA A 118 2.33 -15.91 -14.01
CA ALA A 118 0.93 -16.15 -14.36
C ALA A 118 0.44 -17.59 -14.17
N PRO A 119 1.21 -18.67 -14.47
CA PRO A 119 0.75 -20.03 -14.22
C PRO A 119 0.48 -20.35 -12.75
N TYR A 120 1.08 -19.62 -11.81
CA TYR A 120 1.10 -19.95 -10.39
C TYR A 120 0.31 -18.96 -9.53
N ILE A 121 -0.28 -17.92 -10.12
CA ILE A 121 -1.00 -16.88 -9.40
C ILE A 121 -2.48 -16.82 -9.79
N GLN A 122 -3.31 -16.42 -8.86
CA GLN A 122 -4.73 -16.15 -9.11
C GLN A 122 -4.96 -14.71 -9.63
N GLY A 123 -4.04 -13.82 -9.32
CA GLY A 123 -4.14 -12.43 -9.73
C GLY A 123 -2.98 -11.58 -9.28
N ILE A 124 -3.16 -10.27 -9.35
CA ILE A 124 -2.22 -9.28 -8.85
C ILE A 124 -2.85 -8.44 -7.74
N THR A 125 -2.01 -7.91 -6.85
CA THR A 125 -2.37 -6.85 -5.91
C THR A 125 -1.44 -5.67 -6.12
N THR A 126 -2.00 -4.48 -6.19
CA THR A 126 -1.22 -3.24 -6.22
C THR A 126 -1.26 -2.57 -4.87
N SER A 127 -0.11 -2.14 -4.39
CA SER A 127 0.14 -1.55 -3.07
C SER A 127 1.34 -0.59 -3.15
N GLY A 128 2.09 -0.41 -2.07
CA GLY A 128 3.34 0.35 -2.03
C GLY A 128 3.29 1.50 -1.04
N GLY A 129 3.55 2.72 -1.50
CA GLY A 129 3.14 3.93 -0.80
C GLY A 129 1.62 4.05 -0.90
N GLU A 130 1.13 4.64 -2.00
CA GLU A 130 -0.30 4.59 -2.39
C GLU A 130 -0.41 4.36 -3.90
N CYS A 131 -0.89 3.20 -4.28
CA CYS A 131 -0.91 2.80 -5.69
C CYS A 131 -1.90 3.62 -6.53
N THR A 132 -2.97 4.14 -5.93
CA THR A 132 -3.99 4.94 -6.61
C THR A 132 -3.50 6.31 -7.11
N LEU A 133 -2.32 6.76 -6.65
CA LEU A 133 -1.62 7.89 -7.28
C LEU A 133 -1.29 7.63 -8.75
N GLN A 134 -1.29 6.35 -9.16
CA GLN A 134 -1.04 5.90 -10.52
C GLN A 134 -2.33 5.41 -11.20
N ASN A 135 -3.48 6.06 -10.95
CA ASN A 135 -4.81 5.59 -11.33
C ASN A 135 -4.92 5.21 -12.83
N GLU A 136 -4.45 6.08 -13.74
CA GLU A 136 -4.47 5.79 -15.20
C GLU A 136 -3.63 4.56 -15.55
N PHE A 137 -2.47 4.41 -14.91
CA PHE A 137 -1.61 3.24 -15.08
C PHE A 137 -2.30 1.97 -14.58
N LEU A 138 -2.96 2.03 -13.40
CA LEU A 138 -3.71 0.91 -12.85
C LEU A 138 -4.85 0.48 -13.77
N ILE A 139 -5.61 1.42 -14.33
CA ILE A 139 -6.71 1.12 -15.25
C ILE A 139 -6.19 0.33 -16.46
N GLU A 140 -5.12 0.76 -17.09
CA GLU A 140 -4.54 0.04 -18.23
C GLU A 140 -3.96 -1.31 -17.83
N LEU A 141 -3.19 -1.37 -16.73
CA LEU A 141 -2.60 -2.60 -16.22
C LEU A 141 -3.68 -3.65 -15.90
N PHE A 142 -4.71 -3.27 -15.15
CA PHE A 142 -5.77 -4.17 -14.72
C PHE A 142 -6.60 -4.66 -15.90
N THR A 143 -6.92 -3.79 -16.85
CA THR A 143 -7.61 -4.20 -18.08
C THR A 143 -6.87 -5.33 -18.78
N ARG A 144 -5.54 -5.23 -18.88
CA ARG A 144 -4.72 -6.24 -19.56
C ARG A 144 -4.50 -7.50 -18.72
N VAL A 145 -4.38 -7.38 -17.41
CA VAL A 145 -4.26 -8.53 -16.49
C VAL A 145 -5.56 -9.32 -16.47
N ARG A 146 -6.72 -8.65 -16.47
CA ARG A 146 -8.03 -9.32 -16.54
C ARG A 146 -8.25 -10.02 -17.88
N ALA A 147 -7.73 -9.48 -18.98
CA ALA A 147 -7.73 -10.15 -20.27
C ALA A 147 -6.91 -11.47 -20.28
N MET A 148 -6.01 -11.65 -19.29
CA MET A 148 -5.29 -12.91 -19.04
C MET A 148 -6.08 -13.89 -18.14
N GLY A 149 -7.31 -13.56 -17.75
CA GLY A 149 -8.12 -14.36 -16.81
C GLY A 149 -7.65 -14.25 -15.36
N LYS A 150 -6.95 -13.18 -14.99
CA LYS A 150 -6.43 -12.95 -13.64
C LYS A 150 -7.19 -11.83 -12.93
N THR A 151 -7.30 -11.93 -11.61
CA THR A 151 -7.96 -10.93 -10.77
C THR A 151 -7.03 -9.79 -10.39
N CYS A 152 -7.59 -8.60 -10.11
CA CYS A 152 -6.85 -7.41 -9.71
C CYS A 152 -7.42 -6.86 -8.41
N LEU A 153 -6.59 -6.68 -7.39
CA LEU A 153 -6.96 -6.05 -6.13
C LEU A 153 -6.13 -4.78 -5.90
N ILE A 154 -6.76 -3.82 -5.25
CA ILE A 154 -6.13 -2.59 -4.80
C ILE A 154 -5.96 -2.66 -3.29
N ASP A 155 -4.76 -2.42 -2.80
CA ASP A 155 -4.44 -2.19 -1.40
C ASP A 155 -4.21 -0.69 -1.21
N SER A 156 -5.17 -0.01 -0.57
CA SER A 156 -5.22 1.46 -0.52
C SER A 156 -5.33 1.99 0.89
N ASN A 157 -4.63 3.09 1.16
CA ASN A 157 -4.78 3.86 2.37
C ASN A 157 -6.04 4.77 2.37
N GLY A 158 -6.81 4.77 1.29
CA GLY A 158 -8.06 5.51 1.16
C GLY A 158 -7.92 7.00 0.88
N SER A 159 -6.74 7.50 0.53
CA SER A 159 -6.54 8.92 0.19
C SER A 159 -7.13 9.32 -1.17
N PHE A 160 -7.30 8.37 -2.08
CA PHE A 160 -7.91 8.57 -3.38
C PHE A 160 -9.44 8.59 -3.25
N ASP A 161 -10.12 9.55 -3.88
CA ASP A 161 -11.58 9.63 -3.88
C ASP A 161 -12.16 8.72 -4.99
N PHE A 162 -12.55 7.49 -4.60
CA PHE A 162 -13.13 6.51 -5.53
C PHE A 162 -14.50 6.91 -6.07
N GLU A 163 -15.23 7.80 -5.39
CA GLU A 163 -16.50 8.31 -5.90
C GLU A 163 -16.30 9.36 -6.97
N ALA A 164 -15.28 10.21 -6.81
CA ALA A 164 -14.94 11.23 -7.80
C ALA A 164 -14.37 10.64 -9.09
N ASP A 165 -13.61 9.53 -9.02
CA ASP A 165 -13.13 8.80 -10.19
C ASP A 165 -13.28 7.29 -10.02
N PRO A 166 -14.45 6.73 -10.39
CA PRO A 166 -14.74 5.31 -10.20
C PRO A 166 -14.16 4.39 -11.29
N ARG A 167 -13.42 4.92 -12.28
CA ARG A 167 -12.98 4.14 -13.45
C ARG A 167 -12.15 2.91 -13.07
N VAL A 168 -11.26 3.02 -12.08
CA VAL A 168 -10.45 1.89 -11.62
C VAL A 168 -11.30 0.78 -11.00
N LEU A 169 -12.44 1.12 -10.37
CA LEU A 169 -13.35 0.13 -9.79
C LEU A 169 -14.02 -0.76 -10.84
N ALA A 170 -14.16 -0.28 -12.08
CA ALA A 170 -14.70 -1.07 -13.18
C ALA A 170 -13.75 -2.20 -13.62
N VAL A 171 -12.46 -2.05 -13.35
CA VAL A 171 -11.41 -2.98 -13.79
C VAL A 171 -10.72 -3.73 -12.65
N CYS A 172 -11.13 -3.55 -11.40
CA CYS A 172 -10.66 -4.35 -10.26
C CYS A 172 -11.79 -5.24 -9.70
N GLU A 173 -11.41 -6.30 -9.01
CA GLU A 173 -12.34 -7.15 -8.27
C GLU A 173 -12.71 -6.54 -6.93
N GLY A 174 -11.80 -5.79 -6.30
CA GLY A 174 -12.08 -5.14 -5.02
C GLY A 174 -10.91 -4.32 -4.48
N VAL A 175 -11.22 -3.60 -3.42
CA VAL A 175 -10.29 -2.76 -2.67
C VAL A 175 -10.15 -3.31 -1.25
N MET A 176 -8.94 -3.46 -0.79
CA MET A 176 -8.58 -3.64 0.61
C MET A 176 -8.28 -2.25 1.16
N LEU A 177 -9.14 -1.75 2.03
CA LEU A 177 -9.11 -0.36 2.52
C LEU A 177 -8.54 -0.30 3.94
N ASP A 178 -7.54 0.52 4.14
CA ASP A 178 -7.02 0.83 5.46
C ASP A 178 -7.85 1.94 6.15
N VAL A 179 -8.60 1.59 7.19
CA VAL A 179 -9.20 2.55 8.13
C VAL A 179 -8.36 2.53 9.41
N LYS A 180 -7.42 3.47 9.48
CA LYS A 180 -6.36 3.43 10.51
C LYS A 180 -6.80 3.98 11.85
N ALA A 181 -7.65 5.00 11.86
CA ALA A 181 -8.28 5.58 13.04
C ALA A 181 -9.48 6.45 12.63
N VAL A 182 -10.49 6.53 13.50
CA VAL A 182 -11.69 7.36 13.28
C VAL A 182 -11.77 8.57 14.23
N GLU A 183 -11.11 8.55 15.38
CA GLU A 183 -11.03 9.70 16.27
C GLU A 183 -10.18 10.79 15.60
N PRO A 184 -10.68 12.04 15.46
CA PRO A 184 -10.00 13.08 14.68
C PRO A 184 -8.57 13.37 15.12
N GLY A 185 -8.38 13.64 16.40
CA GLY A 185 -7.07 14.05 16.94
C GLY A 185 -6.02 12.95 16.79
N TRP A 186 -6.42 11.68 17.02
CA TRP A 186 -5.53 10.54 16.84
C TRP A 186 -5.27 10.25 15.37
N SER A 187 -6.30 10.31 14.53
CA SER A 187 -6.14 10.12 13.09
C SER A 187 -5.19 11.15 12.48
N ASP A 188 -5.38 12.43 12.77
CA ASP A 188 -4.53 13.51 12.24
C ASP A 188 -3.06 13.33 12.67
N GLN A 189 -2.84 12.94 13.93
CA GLN A 189 -1.50 12.64 14.43
C GLN A 189 -0.90 11.41 13.73
N LEU A 190 -1.69 10.35 13.55
CA LEU A 190 -1.24 9.05 13.09
C LEU A 190 -0.87 9.03 11.61
N ILE A 191 -1.65 9.69 10.75
CA ILE A 191 -1.51 9.62 9.29
C ILE A 191 -1.07 10.93 8.64
N SER A 192 -1.15 12.06 9.35
CA SER A 192 -0.84 13.41 8.85
C SER A 192 -1.63 13.77 7.58
N HIS A 193 -2.90 13.36 7.51
CA HIS A 193 -3.81 13.60 6.39
C HIS A 193 -5.27 13.52 6.87
N PRO A 194 -6.19 14.33 6.32
CA PRO A 194 -7.62 14.25 6.69
C PRO A 194 -8.20 12.85 6.43
N ARG A 195 -8.88 12.29 7.43
CA ARG A 195 -9.51 10.96 7.37
C ARG A 195 -10.81 10.92 6.58
N ASP A 196 -11.43 12.07 6.31
CA ASP A 196 -12.79 12.17 5.76
C ASP A 196 -12.93 11.43 4.42
N THR A 197 -11.91 11.54 3.55
CA THR A 197 -11.87 10.79 2.29
C THR A 197 -11.85 9.28 2.52
N VAL A 198 -11.13 8.81 3.55
CA VAL A 198 -11.07 7.38 3.90
C VAL A 198 -12.44 6.87 4.33
N LEU A 199 -13.14 7.62 5.19
CA LEU A 199 -14.48 7.25 5.67
C LEU A 199 -15.52 7.33 4.55
N LYS A 200 -15.45 8.35 3.69
CA LYS A 200 -16.26 8.44 2.48
C LYS A 200 -16.05 7.23 1.56
N ASN A 201 -14.81 6.79 1.39
CA ASN A 201 -14.48 5.62 0.59
C ASN A 201 -15.00 4.32 1.20
N LEU A 202 -15.02 4.18 2.53
CA LEU A 202 -15.63 3.03 3.20
C LEU A 202 -17.09 2.87 2.76
N ASP A 203 -17.88 3.94 2.84
CA ASP A 203 -19.28 3.94 2.44
C ASP A 203 -19.48 3.73 0.93
N CYS A 204 -18.65 4.41 0.12
CA CYS A 204 -18.71 4.29 -1.34
C CYS A 204 -18.43 2.86 -1.79
N LEU A 205 -17.33 2.26 -1.32
CA LEU A 205 -16.91 0.91 -1.73
C LEU A 205 -17.89 -0.17 -1.26
N LEU A 206 -18.49 -0.01 -0.07
CA LEU A 206 -19.60 -0.86 0.38
C LEU A 206 -20.79 -0.77 -0.56
N ARG A 207 -21.26 0.44 -0.84
CA ARG A 207 -22.42 0.70 -1.69
C ARG A 207 -22.28 0.11 -3.09
N VAL A 208 -21.08 0.16 -3.67
CA VAL A 208 -20.82 -0.36 -5.02
C VAL A 208 -20.33 -1.81 -5.04
N GLY A 209 -20.27 -2.48 -3.88
CA GLY A 209 -19.85 -3.88 -3.77
C GLY A 209 -18.38 -4.14 -4.14
N LYS A 210 -17.52 -3.15 -3.90
CA LYS A 210 -16.08 -3.23 -4.20
C LYS A 210 -15.18 -3.25 -2.96
N LEU A 211 -15.75 -3.19 -1.76
CA LEU A 211 -14.98 -3.36 -0.53
C LEU A 211 -14.70 -4.86 -0.31
N TYR A 212 -13.45 -5.27 -0.48
CA TYR A 212 -13.04 -6.64 -0.27
C TYR A 212 -12.68 -6.91 1.21
N GLU A 213 -11.90 -6.03 1.80
CA GLU A 213 -11.41 -6.13 3.17
C GLU A 213 -11.22 -4.72 3.76
N VAL A 214 -11.54 -4.55 5.04
CA VAL A 214 -11.07 -3.40 5.82
C VAL A 214 -9.94 -3.82 6.73
N ARG A 215 -8.96 -2.95 6.92
CA ARG A 215 -7.80 -3.16 7.79
C ARG A 215 -7.69 -2.04 8.82
N THR A 216 -7.53 -2.42 10.08
CA THR A 216 -7.27 -1.50 11.19
C THR A 216 -6.10 -2.01 12.00
N ILE A 217 -5.19 -1.11 12.38
CA ILE A 217 -4.07 -1.43 13.25
C ILE A 217 -4.47 -1.15 14.69
N LEU A 218 -4.21 -2.11 15.56
CA LEU A 218 -4.44 -1.99 17.01
C LEU A 218 -3.12 -1.60 17.68
N PHE A 219 -3.12 -0.50 18.41
CA PHE A 219 -1.94 0.01 19.11
C PHE A 219 -1.99 -0.35 20.61
N PRO A 220 -0.86 -0.73 21.23
CA PRO A 220 -0.82 -0.97 22.66
C PRO A 220 -1.09 0.34 23.43
N GLY A 221 -1.87 0.25 24.52
CA GLY A 221 -2.20 1.41 25.37
C GLY A 221 -3.07 2.48 24.73
N ARG A 222 -3.76 2.15 23.62
CA ARG A 222 -4.71 3.02 22.93
C ARG A 222 -6.12 2.44 22.92
N ASP A 223 -6.57 2.00 24.08
CA ASP A 223 -7.82 1.24 24.23
C ASP A 223 -9.01 1.98 23.67
N ARG A 224 -9.16 3.27 24.00
CA ARG A 224 -10.28 4.08 23.54
C ARG A 224 -10.26 4.27 22.03
N GLU A 225 -9.12 4.67 21.46
CA GLU A 225 -8.98 4.95 20.03
C GLU A 225 -9.13 3.67 19.18
N ASN A 226 -8.60 2.54 19.69
CA ASN A 226 -8.80 1.23 19.08
C ASN A 226 -10.29 0.84 19.11
N GLU A 227 -10.95 0.97 20.27
CA GLU A 227 -12.36 0.61 20.45
C GLU A 227 -13.26 1.48 19.57
N GLU A 228 -13.08 2.79 19.56
CA GLU A 228 -13.84 3.71 18.70
C GLU A 228 -13.72 3.34 17.22
N THR A 229 -12.50 3.02 16.77
CA THR A 229 -12.27 2.61 15.37
C THR A 229 -12.92 1.28 15.04
N VAL A 230 -12.76 0.28 15.92
CA VAL A 230 -13.35 -1.06 15.72
C VAL A 230 -14.87 -0.99 15.71
N ARG A 231 -15.47 -0.27 16.65
CA ARG A 231 -16.94 -0.07 16.70
C ARG A 231 -17.46 0.62 15.46
N TYR A 232 -16.80 1.69 15.04
CA TYR A 232 -17.20 2.42 13.84
C TYR A 232 -17.17 1.53 12.61
N VAL A 233 -16.04 0.88 12.34
CA VAL A 233 -15.88 0.02 11.17
C VAL A 233 -16.84 -1.16 11.21
N ALA A 234 -16.94 -1.88 12.33
CA ALA A 234 -17.80 -3.05 12.45
C ALA A 234 -19.29 -2.72 12.21
N ALA A 235 -19.76 -1.58 12.75
CA ALA A 235 -21.13 -1.11 12.54
C ALA A 235 -21.43 -0.79 11.07
N HIS A 236 -20.44 -0.30 10.31
CA HIS A 236 -20.61 0.03 8.89
C HIS A 236 -20.56 -1.20 7.99
N ILE A 237 -19.55 -2.05 8.15
CA ILE A 237 -19.33 -3.18 7.23
C ILE A 237 -20.21 -4.38 7.51
N GLN A 238 -20.58 -4.61 8.78
CA GLN A 238 -21.32 -5.80 9.22
C GLN A 238 -20.73 -7.09 8.62
N ASP A 239 -21.50 -7.88 7.90
CA ASP A 239 -21.01 -9.09 7.22
C ASP A 239 -20.64 -8.85 5.74
N GLY A 240 -20.55 -7.58 5.32
CA GLY A 240 -20.33 -7.19 3.93
C GLY A 240 -18.94 -7.54 3.38
N CYS A 241 -17.90 -7.57 4.22
CA CYS A 241 -16.54 -7.85 3.81
C CYS A 241 -15.70 -8.45 4.95
N PHE A 242 -14.43 -8.77 4.68
CA PHE A 242 -13.49 -9.16 5.73
C PHE A 242 -13.06 -7.95 6.56
N TYR A 243 -12.85 -8.17 7.86
CA TYR A 243 -12.28 -7.18 8.75
C TYR A 243 -10.99 -7.73 9.37
N LYS A 244 -9.85 -7.23 8.91
CA LYS A 244 -8.53 -7.61 9.39
C LYS A 244 -8.05 -6.64 10.45
N LEU A 245 -7.92 -7.09 11.66
CA LEU A 245 -7.31 -6.36 12.77
C LEU A 245 -5.84 -6.74 12.85
N ILE A 246 -4.97 -5.75 12.60
CA ILE A 246 -3.53 -5.93 12.52
C ILE A 246 -2.92 -5.51 13.85
N ARG A 247 -2.18 -6.40 14.49
CA ARG A 247 -1.40 -6.05 15.67
C ARG A 247 -0.27 -5.11 15.30
N TYR A 248 -0.14 -4.00 16.00
CA TYR A 248 1.02 -3.14 15.84
C TYR A 248 2.30 -3.92 16.13
N ARG A 249 3.30 -3.72 15.30
CA ARG A 249 4.65 -4.26 15.44
C ARG A 249 5.65 -3.15 15.20
N PRO A 250 6.66 -2.95 16.07
CA PRO A 250 7.65 -1.87 15.90
C PRO A 250 8.62 -2.14 14.77
N PHE A 251 8.74 -3.39 14.29
CA PHE A 251 9.65 -3.75 13.21
C PHE A 251 9.32 -2.99 11.92
N GLY A 252 10.32 -2.33 11.32
CA GLY A 252 10.15 -1.51 10.12
C GLY A 252 9.66 -0.08 10.38
N VAL A 253 9.09 0.18 11.56
CA VAL A 253 8.67 1.53 11.95
C VAL A 253 9.89 2.40 12.22
N ARG A 254 9.86 3.66 11.79
CA ARG A 254 10.93 4.64 12.01
C ARG A 254 11.19 4.79 13.52
N GLU A 255 12.44 4.62 13.96
CA GLU A 255 12.84 4.64 15.39
C GLU A 255 12.33 5.88 16.14
N ARG A 256 12.33 7.05 15.47
CA ARG A 256 11.82 8.31 16.05
C ARG A 256 10.35 8.26 16.47
N TYR A 257 9.57 7.31 15.96
CA TYR A 257 8.15 7.14 16.26
C TYR A 257 7.84 5.94 17.15
N GLN A 258 8.76 4.98 17.29
CA GLN A 258 8.57 3.82 18.16
C GLN A 258 8.34 4.25 19.62
N LYS A 259 9.06 5.27 20.08
CA LYS A 259 8.86 5.83 21.43
C LYS A 259 7.45 6.40 21.68
N LEU A 260 6.80 6.89 20.62
CA LEU A 260 5.44 7.45 20.70
C LEU A 260 4.35 6.37 20.60
N LEU A 261 4.59 5.35 19.78
CA LEU A 261 3.62 4.31 19.46
C LEU A 261 3.72 3.07 20.35
N GLY A 262 4.86 2.89 21.02
CA GLY A 262 5.24 1.69 21.79
C GLY A 262 6.39 0.94 21.11
N GLU A 263 7.24 0.35 21.94
CA GLU A 263 8.38 -0.49 21.51
C GLU A 263 8.01 -1.97 21.46
N ASP A 264 6.84 -2.32 22.00
CA ASP A 264 6.33 -3.69 22.05
C ASP A 264 5.26 -3.93 20.98
N GLU A 265 5.12 -5.19 20.58
CA GLU A 265 4.00 -5.63 19.76
C GLU A 265 2.69 -5.59 20.57
N THR A 266 1.59 -5.34 19.88
CA THR A 266 0.26 -5.50 20.48
C THR A 266 0.04 -6.97 20.86
N ASP A 267 -0.36 -7.21 22.11
CA ASP A 267 -0.63 -8.56 22.64
C ASP A 267 -1.73 -9.27 21.85
N VAL A 268 -1.57 -10.58 21.66
CA VAL A 268 -2.51 -11.40 20.87
C VAL A 268 -3.89 -11.43 21.52
N LYS A 269 -3.97 -11.66 22.85
CA LYS A 269 -5.26 -11.77 23.56
C LYS A 269 -5.98 -10.43 23.58
N TYR A 270 -5.22 -9.34 23.73
CA TYR A 270 -5.74 -7.99 23.61
C TYR A 270 -6.38 -7.75 22.22
N ALA A 271 -5.70 -8.13 21.14
CA ALA A 271 -6.23 -8.00 19.80
C ALA A 271 -7.43 -8.92 19.53
N GLU A 272 -7.42 -10.14 20.08
CA GLU A 272 -8.55 -11.08 20.01
C GLU A 272 -9.81 -10.50 20.64
N GLY A 273 -9.70 -9.80 21.77
CA GLY A 273 -10.82 -9.11 22.41
C GLY A 273 -11.49 -8.09 21.45
N PHE A 274 -10.70 -7.35 20.65
CA PHE A 274 -11.26 -6.45 19.64
C PHE A 274 -11.88 -7.19 18.46
N ALA A 275 -11.36 -8.34 18.07
CA ALA A 275 -11.98 -9.16 17.03
C ALA A 275 -13.31 -9.75 17.50
N GLU A 276 -13.42 -10.15 18.77
CA GLU A 276 -14.67 -10.59 19.38
C GLU A 276 -15.68 -9.43 19.39
N LEU A 277 -15.30 -8.27 19.88
CA LEU A 277 -16.12 -7.06 19.86
C LEU A 277 -16.63 -6.75 18.43
N ALA A 278 -15.75 -6.81 17.43
CA ALA A 278 -16.15 -6.58 16.05
C ALA A 278 -17.21 -7.59 15.58
N ARG A 279 -17.06 -8.87 15.93
CA ARG A 279 -18.01 -9.94 15.59
C ARG A 279 -19.37 -9.77 16.30
N GLU A 280 -19.36 -9.34 17.56
CA GLU A 280 -20.57 -9.02 18.34
C GLU A 280 -21.36 -7.86 17.68
N LEU A 281 -20.65 -6.88 17.13
CA LEU A 281 -21.24 -5.72 16.43
C LEU A 281 -21.67 -6.02 14.98
N GLY A 282 -21.49 -7.27 14.51
CA GLY A 282 -21.99 -7.71 13.20
C GLY A 282 -20.93 -8.00 12.16
N ALA A 283 -19.66 -7.62 12.36
CA ALA A 283 -18.56 -7.92 11.45
C ALA A 283 -18.10 -9.39 11.59
N LYS A 284 -18.94 -10.33 11.14
CA LYS A 284 -18.75 -11.79 11.36
C LYS A 284 -17.43 -12.34 10.84
N LYS A 285 -16.85 -11.69 9.83
CA LYS A 285 -15.57 -12.08 9.20
C LYS A 285 -14.36 -11.32 9.80
N ALA A 286 -14.47 -10.84 11.05
CA ALA A 286 -13.36 -10.19 11.74
C ALA A 286 -12.34 -11.22 12.25
N TYR A 287 -11.05 -10.94 12.02
CA TYR A 287 -9.93 -11.78 12.44
C TYR A 287 -8.67 -10.95 12.70
N ILE A 288 -7.71 -11.51 13.44
CA ILE A 288 -6.42 -10.87 13.77
C ILE A 288 -5.27 -11.45 12.93
N VAL A 289 -4.23 -10.62 12.76
CA VAL A 289 -2.93 -11.03 12.18
C VAL A 289 -1.77 -10.43 12.96
#